data_2e91eff8b3f379912857ca8ed1d33277
#
_entry.id   2e91eff8b3f379912857ca8ed1d33277
#
_cell.length_a   1.000
_cell.length_b   1.000
_cell.length_c   1.000
_cell.angle_alpha   90.00
_cell.angle_beta   90.00
_cell.angle_gamma   90.00
#
_symmetry.space_group_name_H-M   'P 1'
#
loop_
_entity.id
_entity.type
_entity.pdbx_description
1 polymer ?
#
loop_
_entity_poly.entity_id
_entity_poly.type
_entity_poly.pdbx_seq_one_letter_code
_entity_poly.pdbx_strand_id
1 'polypeptide(L)'
;MRASLVNQLRVLVPVKRSIDYAVKIRVASDGKGVDTNVQHSMNPFDEIAVEEAVRMRERNKDAIKRITAVTAGPAKSQDVLRTALAMGADDAIHVEVPGPIEPLAVSKILRAIVDKEASSDEIGLVLLGKQAIDDDASQTGQMLAGLLKWPQATFASKVELEGKGDKGDKVTVTREVDGGLA
;
A
#
# COMPACT_ATOMS: atom_id res chain seq x y z
N MET A 1 14.34 4.14 35.07
CA MET A 1 13.67 4.93 34.02
C MET A 1 13.99 4.31 32.67
N ARG A 2 13.05 3.59 32.04
CA ARG A 2 13.21 3.20 30.66
C ARG A 2 12.86 4.42 29.82
N ALA A 3 13.84 4.98 29.12
CA ALA A 3 13.59 5.97 28.11
C ALA A 3 12.55 5.35 27.14
N SER A 4 11.38 5.95 27.04
CA SER A 4 10.41 5.61 26.03
C SER A 4 11.05 5.98 24.69
N LEU A 5 11.60 4.98 24.02
CA LEU A 5 11.90 5.11 22.60
C LEU A 5 10.59 5.56 21.95
N VAL A 6 10.60 6.76 21.42
CA VAL A 6 9.56 7.21 20.49
C VAL A 6 9.68 6.25 19.33
N ASN A 7 8.84 5.21 19.29
CA ASN A 7 8.78 4.32 18.16
C ASN A 7 8.27 5.14 16.98
N GLN A 8 9.21 5.61 16.18
CA GLN A 8 8.90 6.27 14.92
C GLN A 8 8.32 5.20 13.99
N LEU A 9 7.08 5.41 13.58
CA LEU A 9 6.32 4.48 12.76
C LEU A 9 6.96 4.33 11.38
N ARG A 10 7.16 3.11 10.91
CA ARG A 10 7.45 2.81 9.53
C ARG A 10 6.16 2.44 8.80
N VAL A 11 5.90 3.09 7.67
CA VAL A 11 4.71 2.88 6.84
C VAL A 11 5.11 2.09 5.59
N LEU A 12 4.42 0.99 5.33
CA LEU A 12 4.54 0.23 4.09
C LEU A 12 3.40 0.58 3.15
N VAL A 13 3.72 0.90 1.90
CA VAL A 13 2.71 1.26 0.88
C VAL A 13 2.88 0.33 -0.32
N PRO A 14 2.05 -0.71 -0.44
CA PRO A 14 2.00 -1.54 -1.63
C PRO A 14 1.44 -0.75 -2.82
N VAL A 15 2.11 -0.88 -3.97
CA VAL A 15 1.71 -0.20 -5.21
C VAL A 15 1.67 -1.20 -6.37
N LYS A 16 0.61 -1.14 -7.16
CA LYS A 16 0.38 -2.02 -8.32
C LYS A 16 0.65 -1.27 -9.62
N ARG A 17 1.31 -1.94 -10.56
CA ARG A 17 1.40 -1.50 -11.94
C ARG A 17 0.20 -2.01 -12.71
N SER A 18 -0.66 -1.13 -13.18
CA SER A 18 -1.86 -1.42 -13.97
C SER A 18 -1.78 -0.79 -15.36
N ILE A 19 -2.66 -1.17 -16.27
CA ILE A 19 -2.85 -0.42 -17.52
C ILE A 19 -3.28 0.99 -17.17
N ASP A 20 -2.68 1.98 -17.84
CA ASP A 20 -3.01 3.39 -17.61
C ASP A 20 -4.49 3.64 -17.92
N TYR A 21 -5.19 4.31 -17.01
CA TYR A 21 -6.62 4.59 -17.11
C TYR A 21 -7.00 5.43 -18.35
N ALA A 22 -6.06 6.16 -18.92
CA ALA A 22 -6.28 6.93 -20.16
C ALA A 22 -6.23 6.05 -21.42
N VAL A 23 -5.76 4.80 -21.30
CA VAL A 23 -5.66 3.88 -22.42
C VAL A 23 -7.01 3.21 -22.69
N LYS A 24 -7.44 3.24 -23.94
CA LYS A 24 -8.62 2.48 -24.36
C LYS A 24 -8.32 0.97 -24.33
N ILE A 25 -8.99 0.25 -23.43
CA ILE A 25 -8.84 -1.19 -23.29
C ILE A 25 -9.28 -1.92 -24.56
N ARG A 26 -8.50 -2.92 -24.98
CA ARG A 26 -8.80 -3.79 -26.13
C ARG A 26 -8.61 -5.25 -25.73
N VAL A 27 -9.41 -6.11 -26.35
CA VAL A 27 -9.22 -7.56 -26.22
C VAL A 27 -7.98 -7.97 -26.97
N ALA A 28 -7.19 -8.86 -26.39
CA ALA A 28 -6.01 -9.44 -27.05
C ALA A 28 -6.41 -10.24 -28.30
N SER A 29 -5.49 -10.36 -29.25
CA SER A 29 -5.77 -11.01 -30.53
C SER A 29 -6.17 -12.49 -30.41
N ASP A 30 -5.78 -13.14 -29.31
CA ASP A 30 -6.15 -14.53 -29.00
C ASP A 30 -7.51 -14.67 -28.31
N GLY A 31 -8.19 -13.56 -28.02
CA GLY A 31 -9.49 -13.51 -27.36
C GLY A 31 -9.50 -13.94 -25.90
N LYS A 32 -8.34 -14.19 -25.27
CA LYS A 32 -8.25 -14.77 -23.92
C LYS A 32 -8.00 -13.76 -22.82
N GLY A 33 -7.86 -12.49 -23.15
CA GLY A 33 -7.59 -11.46 -22.16
C GLY A 33 -7.54 -10.07 -22.77
N VAL A 34 -6.88 -9.17 -22.07
CA VAL A 34 -6.69 -7.78 -22.46
C VAL A 34 -5.32 -7.62 -23.12
N ASP A 35 -5.24 -6.78 -24.16
CA ASP A 35 -3.96 -6.40 -24.75
C ASP A 35 -3.14 -5.60 -23.72
N THR A 36 -2.04 -6.20 -23.25
CA THR A 36 -1.13 -5.61 -22.26
C THR A 36 0.05 -4.89 -22.90
N ASN A 37 0.14 -4.85 -24.24
CA ASN A 37 1.21 -4.11 -24.93
C ASN A 37 0.85 -2.64 -25.11
N VAL A 38 0.53 -1.99 -24.00
CA VAL A 38 0.07 -0.60 -23.92
C VAL A 38 0.75 0.11 -22.77
N GLN A 39 0.52 1.41 -22.65
CA GLN A 39 1.04 2.18 -21.53
C GLN A 39 0.48 1.68 -20.20
N HIS A 40 1.34 1.66 -19.18
CA HIS A 40 0.98 1.32 -17.81
C HIS A 40 1.42 2.46 -16.89
N SER A 41 0.72 2.58 -15.77
CA SER A 41 1.02 3.53 -14.71
C SER A 41 0.82 2.88 -13.34
N MET A 42 1.10 3.62 -12.28
CA MET A 42 0.68 3.22 -10.93
C MET A 42 -0.86 3.21 -10.87
N ASN A 43 -1.43 2.22 -10.18
CA ASN A 43 -2.85 2.22 -9.88
C ASN A 43 -3.24 3.52 -9.16
N PRO A 44 -4.25 4.28 -9.62
CA PRO A 44 -4.60 5.58 -9.04
C PRO A 44 -4.94 5.54 -7.55
N PHE A 45 -5.54 4.47 -7.06
CA PHE A 45 -5.82 4.32 -5.62
C PHE A 45 -4.55 4.11 -4.79
N ASP A 46 -3.50 3.54 -5.39
CA ASP A 46 -2.21 3.39 -4.72
C ASP A 46 -1.43 4.71 -4.71
N GLU A 47 -1.59 5.56 -5.75
CA GLU A 47 -1.07 6.94 -5.74
C GLU A 47 -1.65 7.72 -4.56
N ILE A 48 -2.96 7.61 -4.31
CA ILE A 48 -3.62 8.22 -3.15
C ILE A 48 -3.01 7.69 -1.84
N ALA A 49 -2.75 6.39 -1.74
CA ALA A 49 -2.14 5.80 -0.55
C ALA A 49 -0.71 6.31 -0.30
N VAL A 50 0.11 6.45 -1.35
CA VAL A 50 1.46 7.04 -1.25
C VAL A 50 1.37 8.50 -0.83
N GLU A 51 0.49 9.28 -1.46
CA GLU A 51 0.29 10.70 -1.11
C GLU A 51 -0.17 10.85 0.34
N GLU A 52 -1.11 10.03 0.79
CA GLU A 52 -1.58 10.08 2.19
C GLU A 52 -0.47 9.72 3.17
N ALA A 53 0.37 8.73 2.88
CA ALA A 53 1.53 8.41 3.71
C ALA A 53 2.47 9.61 3.85
N VAL A 54 2.75 10.31 2.75
CA VAL A 54 3.59 11.52 2.75
C VAL A 54 2.93 12.64 3.55
N ARG A 55 1.65 12.91 3.32
CA ARG A 55 0.88 13.93 4.07
C ARG A 55 0.78 13.61 5.57
N MET A 56 0.61 12.34 5.93
CA MET A 56 0.62 11.90 7.33
C MET A 56 1.97 12.21 7.98
N ARG A 57 3.09 11.97 7.28
CA ARG A 57 4.44 12.33 7.75
C ARG A 57 4.60 13.84 7.91
N GLU A 58 4.11 14.63 6.97
CA GLU A 58 4.20 16.10 7.05
C GLU A 58 3.40 16.65 8.24
N ARG A 59 2.22 16.09 8.52
CA ARG A 59 1.40 16.46 9.68
C ARG A 59 1.99 15.99 11.01
N ASN A 60 2.76 14.88 11.00
CA ASN A 60 3.26 14.20 12.19
C ASN A 60 4.75 13.88 12.03
N LYS A 61 5.60 14.90 11.86
CA LYS A 61 7.03 14.77 11.52
C LYS A 61 7.83 13.84 12.44
N ASP A 62 7.46 13.77 13.71
CA ASP A 62 8.14 12.95 14.70
C ASP A 62 7.55 11.53 14.83
N ALA A 63 6.41 11.26 14.21
CA ALA A 63 5.69 9.99 14.33
C ALA A 63 6.05 9.01 13.21
N ILE A 64 6.27 9.49 11.98
CA ILE A 64 6.59 8.63 10.83
C ILE A 64 8.06 8.81 10.45
N LYS A 65 8.83 7.75 10.70
CA LYS A 65 10.27 7.71 10.40
C LYS A 65 10.56 7.42 8.94
N ARG A 66 9.78 6.51 8.32
CA ARG A 66 10.08 5.97 7.00
C ARG A 66 8.82 5.54 6.27
N ILE A 67 8.78 5.83 4.98
CA ILE A 67 7.74 5.35 4.05
C ILE A 67 8.43 4.46 3.03
N THR A 68 8.04 3.19 2.98
CA THR A 68 8.58 2.19 2.05
C THR A 68 7.52 1.80 1.05
N ALA A 69 7.76 2.04 -0.24
CA ALA A 69 6.91 1.52 -1.29
C ALA A 69 7.27 0.07 -1.62
N VAL A 70 6.29 -0.76 -1.98
CA VAL A 70 6.56 -2.13 -2.39
C VAL A 70 5.69 -2.53 -3.58
N THR A 71 6.26 -3.23 -4.53
CA THR A 71 5.52 -3.86 -5.64
C THR A 71 5.98 -5.29 -5.87
N ALA A 72 5.04 -6.13 -6.29
CA ALA A 72 5.33 -7.48 -6.76
C ALA A 72 4.89 -7.60 -8.23
N GLY A 73 5.80 -7.98 -9.11
CA GLY A 73 5.51 -8.06 -10.54
C GLY A 73 6.78 -8.21 -11.38
N PRO A 74 6.63 -8.27 -12.72
CA PRO A 74 7.78 -8.39 -13.62
C PRO A 74 8.72 -7.18 -13.49
N ALA A 75 9.92 -7.29 -14.04
CA ALA A 75 10.97 -6.26 -13.96
C ALA A 75 10.47 -4.83 -14.30
N LYS A 76 9.55 -4.71 -15.26
CA LYS A 76 8.92 -3.43 -15.64
C LYS A 76 8.13 -2.77 -14.49
N SER A 77 7.73 -3.53 -13.46
CA SER A 77 7.01 -2.97 -12.31
C SER A 77 7.87 -2.02 -11.46
N GLN A 78 9.17 -1.96 -11.69
CA GLN A 78 10.03 -0.95 -11.07
C GLN A 78 9.63 0.49 -11.42
N ASP A 79 8.90 0.70 -12.52
CA ASP A 79 8.49 2.04 -12.93
C ASP A 79 7.58 2.71 -11.89
N VAL A 80 6.64 1.96 -11.31
CA VAL A 80 5.74 2.50 -10.27
C VAL A 80 6.48 2.78 -8.97
N LEU A 81 7.55 2.04 -8.67
CA LEU A 81 8.40 2.34 -7.50
C LEU A 81 9.18 3.65 -7.69
N ARG A 82 9.68 3.91 -8.90
CA ARG A 82 10.32 5.21 -9.21
C ARG A 82 9.33 6.37 -9.04
N THR A 83 8.08 6.17 -9.45
CA THR A 83 7.00 7.14 -9.22
C THR A 83 6.77 7.35 -7.73
N ALA A 84 6.64 6.29 -6.93
CA ALA A 84 6.45 6.40 -5.48
C ALA A 84 7.61 7.11 -4.79
N LEU A 85 8.86 6.84 -5.19
CA LEU A 85 10.04 7.55 -4.69
C LEU A 85 10.01 9.04 -5.07
N ALA A 86 9.62 9.37 -6.29
CA ALA A 86 9.48 10.76 -6.74
C ALA A 86 8.35 11.50 -5.98
N MET A 87 7.31 10.80 -5.55
CA MET A 87 6.23 11.34 -4.71
C MET A 87 6.66 11.58 -3.26
N GLY A 88 7.75 10.97 -2.80
CA GLY A 88 8.28 11.20 -1.46
C GLY A 88 8.42 9.95 -0.58
N ALA A 89 8.29 8.74 -1.11
CA ALA A 89 8.71 7.53 -0.40
C ALA A 89 10.25 7.54 -0.21
N ASP A 90 10.71 6.99 0.90
CA ASP A 90 12.15 7.01 1.26
C ASP A 90 12.92 5.88 0.62
N ASP A 91 12.27 4.72 0.48
CA ASP A 91 12.83 3.54 -0.17
C ASP A 91 11.75 2.69 -0.84
N ALA A 92 12.21 1.69 -1.59
CA ALA A 92 11.32 0.84 -2.35
C ALA A 92 11.82 -0.61 -2.37
N ILE A 93 10.88 -1.56 -2.34
CA ILE A 93 11.12 -2.99 -2.43
C ILE A 93 10.44 -3.52 -3.69
N HIS A 94 11.20 -4.13 -4.59
CA HIS A 94 10.67 -4.88 -5.72
C HIS A 94 10.78 -6.38 -5.47
N VAL A 95 9.65 -7.06 -5.51
CA VAL A 95 9.60 -8.53 -5.53
C VAL A 95 9.35 -8.96 -6.96
N GLU A 96 10.40 -9.42 -7.62
CA GLU A 96 10.28 -9.83 -9.01
C GLU A 96 9.56 -11.17 -9.12
N VAL A 97 8.46 -11.17 -9.89
CA VAL A 97 7.70 -12.36 -10.25
C VAL A 97 7.40 -12.33 -11.74
N PRO A 98 7.46 -13.48 -12.44
CA PRO A 98 7.47 -13.49 -13.92
C PRO A 98 6.12 -13.22 -14.57
N GLY A 99 5.03 -13.17 -13.82
CA GLY A 99 3.68 -13.02 -14.36
C GLY A 99 2.66 -12.46 -13.37
N PRO A 100 1.39 -12.40 -13.74
CA PRO A 100 0.32 -11.96 -12.86
C PRO A 100 0.20 -12.88 -11.65
N ILE A 101 -0.09 -12.30 -10.50
CA ILE A 101 -0.27 -12.99 -9.23
C ILE A 101 -1.58 -12.58 -8.58
N GLU A 102 -2.21 -13.56 -7.97
CA GLU A 102 -3.48 -13.40 -7.29
C GLU A 102 -3.35 -12.67 -5.94
N PRO A 103 -4.42 -11.99 -5.45
CA PRO A 103 -4.39 -11.20 -4.22
C PRO A 103 -3.85 -11.95 -3.00
N LEU A 104 -4.17 -13.24 -2.85
CA LEU A 104 -3.66 -14.05 -1.74
C LEU A 104 -2.14 -14.26 -1.82
N ALA A 105 -1.60 -14.43 -3.03
CA ALA A 105 -0.15 -14.57 -3.22
C ALA A 105 0.56 -13.24 -2.89
N VAL A 106 0.00 -12.11 -3.35
CA VAL A 106 0.49 -10.77 -2.99
C VAL A 106 0.48 -10.57 -1.47
N SER A 107 -0.63 -10.93 -0.81
CA SER A 107 -0.76 -10.79 0.65
C SER A 107 0.29 -11.64 1.41
N LYS A 108 0.60 -12.84 0.92
CA LYS A 108 1.67 -13.69 1.50
C LYS A 108 3.06 -13.08 1.30
N ILE A 109 3.33 -12.47 0.14
CA ILE A 109 4.57 -11.74 -0.13
C ILE A 109 4.70 -10.55 0.83
N LEU A 110 3.65 -9.74 0.95
CA LEU A 110 3.64 -8.57 1.86
C LEU A 110 3.83 -9.01 3.31
N ARG A 111 3.18 -10.09 3.75
CA ARG A 111 3.41 -10.67 5.08
C ARG A 111 4.87 -11.04 5.28
N ALA A 112 5.49 -11.74 4.32
CA ALA A 112 6.88 -12.15 4.42
C ALA A 112 7.84 -10.95 4.52
N ILE A 113 7.51 -9.83 3.86
CA ILE A 113 8.25 -8.57 3.98
C ILE A 113 8.09 -8.01 5.39
N VAL A 114 6.86 -7.91 5.91
CA VAL A 114 6.60 -7.44 7.28
C VAL A 114 7.35 -8.28 8.31
N ASP A 115 7.27 -9.61 8.21
CA ASP A 115 7.94 -10.53 9.12
C ASP A 115 9.48 -10.40 9.05
N LYS A 116 10.04 -10.20 7.86
CA LYS A 116 11.49 -10.02 7.63
C LYS A 116 12.00 -8.70 8.22
N GLU A 117 11.26 -7.64 8.01
CA GLU A 117 11.64 -6.29 8.45
C GLU A 117 11.44 -6.11 9.99
N ALA A 118 10.58 -6.91 10.62
CA ALA A 118 10.32 -6.84 12.06
C ALA A 118 11.58 -6.98 12.95
N SER A 119 12.64 -7.61 12.43
CA SER A 119 13.91 -7.78 13.16
C SER A 119 14.82 -6.55 13.15
N SER A 120 14.63 -5.64 12.18
CA SER A 120 15.51 -4.48 11.97
C SER A 120 14.80 -3.14 12.17
N ASP A 121 13.59 -3.02 11.68
CA ASP A 121 12.81 -1.77 11.72
C ASP A 121 11.33 -2.09 11.51
N GLU A 122 10.58 -2.25 12.60
CA GLU A 122 9.22 -2.76 12.58
C GLU A 122 8.28 -1.88 11.76
N ILE A 123 7.58 -2.52 10.81
CA ILE A 123 6.49 -1.88 10.07
C ILE A 123 5.28 -1.84 10.98
N GLY A 124 4.81 -0.65 11.31
CA GLY A 124 3.67 -0.47 12.22
C GLY A 124 2.36 -0.11 11.51
N LEU A 125 2.41 0.27 10.24
CA LEU A 125 1.23 0.61 9.45
C LEU A 125 1.41 0.17 8.00
N VAL A 126 0.36 -0.38 7.40
CA VAL A 126 0.29 -0.65 5.97
C VAL A 126 -0.87 0.15 5.38
N LEU A 127 -0.57 1.01 4.42
CA LEU A 127 -1.56 1.78 3.65
C LEU A 127 -1.65 1.20 2.25
N LEU A 128 -2.86 0.79 1.84
CA LEU A 128 -3.12 0.26 0.50
C LEU A 128 -4.19 1.11 -0.19
N GLY A 129 -4.11 1.19 -1.51
CA GLY A 129 -5.25 1.60 -2.30
C GLY A 129 -6.47 0.71 -2.03
N LYS A 130 -7.67 1.28 -2.02
CA LYS A 130 -8.89 0.52 -1.70
C LYS A 130 -9.14 -0.62 -2.68
N GLN A 131 -8.69 -0.48 -3.92
CA GLN A 131 -8.89 -1.43 -5.03
C GLN A 131 -7.88 -1.17 -6.14
N ALA A 132 -7.75 -2.08 -7.09
CA ALA A 132 -7.06 -1.85 -8.35
C ALA A 132 -8.09 -1.67 -9.47
N ILE A 133 -7.83 -0.72 -10.39
CA ILE A 133 -8.77 -0.36 -11.47
C ILE A 133 -8.97 -1.46 -12.53
N ASP A 134 -8.13 -2.49 -12.51
CA ASP A 134 -8.15 -3.59 -13.48
C ASP A 134 -9.02 -4.78 -13.03
N ASP A 135 -9.22 -4.97 -11.73
CA ASP A 135 -9.99 -6.10 -11.20
C ASP A 135 -11.05 -5.72 -10.15
N ASP A 136 -10.95 -4.53 -9.56
CA ASP A 136 -11.85 -4.01 -8.51
C ASP A 136 -12.09 -4.99 -7.34
N ALA A 137 -11.19 -5.94 -7.13
CA ALA A 137 -11.40 -7.05 -6.21
C ALA A 137 -11.37 -6.65 -4.72
N SER A 138 -10.64 -5.58 -4.35
CA SER A 138 -10.56 -5.04 -2.97
C SER A 138 -10.21 -6.10 -1.90
N GLN A 139 -9.30 -7.04 -2.18
CA GLN A 139 -9.07 -8.22 -1.34
C GLN A 139 -7.70 -8.24 -0.64
N THR A 140 -6.67 -7.65 -1.24
CA THR A 140 -5.28 -7.80 -0.79
C THR A 140 -5.07 -7.34 0.65
N GLY A 141 -5.59 -6.17 1.01
CA GLY A 141 -5.42 -5.59 2.34
C GLY A 141 -6.10 -6.43 3.43
N GLN A 142 -7.31 -6.90 3.17
CA GLN A 142 -8.07 -7.72 4.11
C GLN A 142 -7.41 -9.09 4.33
N MET A 143 -6.89 -9.70 3.26
CA MET A 143 -6.13 -10.96 3.36
C MET A 143 -4.83 -10.76 4.12
N LEU A 144 -4.11 -9.66 3.88
CA LEU A 144 -2.90 -9.32 4.62
C LEU A 144 -3.19 -9.13 6.11
N ALA A 145 -4.21 -8.36 6.46
CA ALA A 145 -4.61 -8.14 7.85
C ALA A 145 -4.94 -9.46 8.56
N GLY A 146 -5.68 -10.35 7.89
CA GLY A 146 -5.95 -11.68 8.40
C GLY A 146 -4.70 -12.54 8.62
N LEU A 147 -3.76 -12.51 7.68
CA LEU A 147 -2.49 -13.24 7.78
C LEU A 147 -1.59 -12.71 8.90
N LEU A 148 -1.55 -11.40 9.12
CA LEU A 148 -0.79 -10.73 10.17
C LEU A 148 -1.51 -10.76 11.52
N LYS A 149 -2.81 -11.06 11.56
CA LYS A 149 -3.70 -10.88 12.71
C LYS A 149 -3.73 -9.43 13.20
N TRP A 150 -3.62 -8.50 12.27
CA TRP A 150 -3.68 -7.07 12.52
C TRP A 150 -5.11 -6.54 12.37
N PRO A 151 -5.47 -5.47 13.11
CA PRO A 151 -6.70 -4.74 12.84
C PRO A 151 -6.68 -4.13 11.44
N GLN A 152 -7.87 -3.92 10.88
CA GLN A 152 -8.02 -3.28 9.58
C GLN A 152 -9.15 -2.26 9.59
N ALA A 153 -9.00 -1.22 8.79
CA ALA A 153 -10.05 -0.28 8.45
C ALA A 153 -10.09 -0.13 6.92
N THR A 154 -11.23 -0.42 6.32
CA THR A 154 -11.44 -0.41 4.87
C THR A 154 -12.22 0.83 4.44
N PHE A 155 -12.11 1.24 3.16
CA PHE A 155 -12.79 2.40 2.60
C PHE A 155 -12.52 3.68 3.42
N ALA A 156 -11.26 3.91 3.77
CA ALA A 156 -10.85 5.07 4.53
C ALA A 156 -10.97 6.34 3.68
N SER A 157 -11.70 7.34 4.19
CA SER A 157 -11.75 8.70 3.63
C SER A 157 -10.79 9.65 4.36
N LYS A 158 -10.42 9.32 5.59
CA LYS A 158 -9.47 10.10 6.41
C LYS A 158 -8.75 9.20 7.37
N VAL A 159 -7.43 9.42 7.54
CA VAL A 159 -6.59 8.71 8.49
C VAL A 159 -5.86 9.72 9.37
N GLU A 160 -5.97 9.58 10.68
CA GLU A 160 -5.35 10.46 11.67
C GLU A 160 -4.53 9.63 12.66
N LEU A 161 -3.28 10.05 12.86
CA LEU A 161 -2.45 9.53 13.94
C LEU A 161 -2.73 10.37 15.18
N GLU A 162 -3.30 9.74 16.18
CA GLU A 162 -3.43 10.35 17.49
C GLU A 162 -2.15 10.05 18.27
N GLY A 163 -1.52 11.09 18.82
CA GLY A 163 -0.31 10.93 19.64
C GLY A 163 -0.54 10.01 20.83
N LYS A 164 0.53 9.61 21.50
CA LYS A 164 0.57 8.63 22.59
C LYS A 164 -0.53 8.84 23.63
N GLY A 165 -1.57 8.01 23.55
CA GLY A 165 -2.45 7.76 24.68
C GLY A 165 -1.79 6.78 25.67
N ASP A 166 -2.39 6.57 26.84
CA ASP A 166 -1.90 5.64 27.88
C ASP A 166 -1.71 4.19 27.40
N LYS A 167 -2.17 3.85 26.19
CA LYS A 167 -2.18 2.51 25.59
C LYS A 167 -1.34 2.37 24.31
N GLY A 168 -0.54 3.36 23.91
CA GLY A 168 0.26 3.37 22.70
C GLY A 168 -0.27 4.30 21.59
N ASP A 169 0.31 4.21 20.41
CA ASP A 169 -0.10 5.00 19.26
C ASP A 169 -1.48 4.52 18.76
N LYS A 170 -2.38 5.47 18.48
CA LYS A 170 -3.73 5.21 18.01
C LYS A 170 -3.91 5.80 16.63
N VAL A 171 -4.52 5.02 15.73
CA VAL A 171 -4.94 5.47 14.41
C VAL A 171 -6.46 5.58 14.40
N THR A 172 -6.96 6.77 14.11
CA THR A 172 -8.39 7.00 13.91
C THR A 172 -8.67 7.09 12.42
N VAL A 173 -9.63 6.30 11.95
CA VAL A 173 -10.01 6.23 10.54
C VAL A 173 -11.48 6.57 10.37
N THR A 174 -11.76 7.59 9.57
CA THR A 174 -13.10 7.87 9.07
C THR A 174 -13.32 7.04 7.81
N ARG A 175 -14.41 6.30 7.75
CA ARG A 175 -14.72 5.38 6.66
C ARG A 175 -15.93 5.83 5.84
N GLU A 176 -15.89 5.57 4.55
CA GLU A 176 -17.09 5.63 3.70
C GLU A 176 -17.98 4.42 3.96
N VAL A 177 -19.25 4.64 4.20
CA VAL A 177 -20.29 3.63 4.37
C VAL A 177 -21.53 4.02 3.56
N ASP A 178 -22.44 3.08 3.30
CA ASP A 178 -23.61 3.30 2.42
C ASP A 178 -24.50 4.49 2.85
N GLY A 179 -24.44 4.91 4.11
CA GLY A 179 -25.18 6.05 4.63
C GLY A 179 -24.37 7.34 4.78
N GLY A 180 -23.10 7.38 4.35
CA GLY A 180 -22.22 8.56 4.51
C GLY A 180 -20.85 8.22 5.08
N LEU A 181 -20.41 8.92 6.12
CA LEU A 181 -19.13 8.71 6.79
C LEU A 181 -19.33 8.13 8.19
N ALA A 182 -18.49 7.23 8.61
CA ALA A 182 -18.47 6.61 9.95
C ALA A 182 -17.05 6.58 10.55
#